data_0116b9e4fabf39d9656644339e65a421
#
_entry.id   0116b9e4fabf39d9656644339e65a421
#
_cell.length_a   1.000
_cell.length_b   1.000
_cell.length_c   1.000
_cell.angle_alpha   90.00
_cell.angle_beta   90.00
_cell.angle_gamma   90.00
#
_symmetry.space_group_name_H-M   'P 1'
#
loop_
_entity.id
_entity.type
_entity.pdbx_description
1 polymer ?
#
loop_
_entity_poly.entity_id
_entity_poly.type
_entity_poly.pdbx_seq_one_letter_code
_entity_poly.pdbx_strand_id
1 'polypeptide(L)'
;MAVDKNREAEPSAIAPFAERQSVKMDAKKRVARKGAQLISSGQLVIIDGGTTTSELITFFPPDLRITVVTHSPSIALGLVDHPAIEVILIGGRLYKHSIVAVGAAAIEGIENIHADLFFMGVTGIHPDAGLTTGDFEEACIKRAFSGRAAETVVLASPEKINTASSFVIGDVSSVNTIIVEDGTDKEWIRAVSEKGVSVVLASDRDSL
;
A
#
# COMPACT_ATOMS: atom_id res chain seq x y z
N MET A 1 22.93 -7.16 14.34
CA MET A 1 23.09 -8.01 13.14
C MET A 1 23.15 -7.06 11.95
N ALA A 2 24.24 -7.05 11.19
CA ALA A 2 24.33 -6.18 10.01
C ALA A 2 23.34 -6.72 8.94
N VAL A 3 22.40 -5.87 8.53
CA VAL A 3 21.54 -6.17 7.38
C VAL A 3 22.47 -6.32 6.17
N ASP A 4 22.32 -7.41 5.45
CA ASP A 4 23.10 -7.69 4.25
C ASP A 4 22.87 -6.57 3.23
N LYS A 5 23.95 -5.87 2.85
CA LYS A 5 23.92 -4.73 1.92
C LYS A 5 23.42 -5.11 0.50
N ASN A 6 23.31 -6.39 0.19
CA ASN A 6 22.75 -6.87 -1.09
C ASN A 6 21.21 -6.85 -1.13
N ARG A 7 20.53 -6.28 -0.14
CA ARG A 7 19.06 -6.26 0.01
C ARG A 7 18.48 -4.84 0.02
N GLU A 8 19.21 -3.86 -0.49
CA GLU A 8 18.67 -2.51 -0.70
C GLU A 8 17.52 -2.57 -1.73
N ALA A 9 16.51 -1.71 -1.54
CA ALA A 9 15.41 -1.58 -2.50
C ALA A 9 15.97 -1.30 -3.90
N GLU A 10 15.41 -1.96 -4.91
CA GLU A 10 15.82 -1.71 -6.29
C GLU A 10 15.71 -0.21 -6.62
N PRO A 11 16.63 0.35 -7.42
CA PRO A 11 16.57 1.77 -7.82
C PRO A 11 15.22 2.17 -8.40
N SER A 12 14.56 1.26 -9.11
CA SER A 12 13.22 1.46 -9.65
C SER A 12 12.13 1.61 -8.59
N ALA A 13 12.30 1.00 -7.41
CA ALA A 13 11.34 1.10 -6.30
C ALA A 13 11.47 2.43 -5.52
N ILE A 14 12.64 3.08 -5.56
CA ILE A 14 12.93 4.36 -4.88
C ILE A 14 12.91 5.57 -5.82
N ALA A 15 12.67 5.39 -7.11
CA ALA A 15 12.55 6.48 -8.08
C ALA A 15 11.32 7.38 -7.80
N PRO A 16 11.27 8.62 -8.32
CA PRO A 16 10.09 9.49 -8.21
C PRO A 16 8.80 8.83 -8.70
N PHE A 17 7.67 9.28 -8.18
CA PHE A 17 6.36 8.67 -8.47
C PHE A 17 6.08 8.47 -9.96
N ALA A 18 6.35 9.49 -10.80
CA ALA A 18 6.09 9.43 -12.24
C ALA A 18 6.91 8.31 -12.95
N GLU A 19 8.15 8.12 -12.55
CA GLU A 19 9.00 7.06 -13.10
C GLU A 19 8.54 5.68 -12.66
N ARG A 20 8.13 5.56 -11.39
CA ARG A 20 7.64 4.31 -10.82
C ARG A 20 6.32 3.84 -11.44
N GLN A 21 5.49 4.72 -12.02
CA GLN A 21 4.21 4.34 -12.60
C GLN A 21 4.35 3.24 -13.67
N SER A 22 5.35 3.35 -14.55
CA SER A 22 5.56 2.39 -15.65
C SER A 22 6.27 1.09 -15.23
N VAL A 23 6.89 1.05 -14.03
CA VAL A 23 7.64 -0.13 -13.57
C VAL A 23 6.67 -1.24 -13.18
N LYS A 24 6.81 -2.42 -13.81
CA LYS A 24 6.00 -3.62 -13.50
C LYS A 24 4.49 -3.36 -13.50
N MET A 25 4.00 -2.59 -14.47
CA MET A 25 2.61 -2.13 -14.53
C MET A 25 1.60 -3.30 -14.49
N ASP A 26 1.84 -4.38 -15.24
CA ASP A 26 0.93 -5.52 -15.27
C ASP A 26 0.85 -6.24 -13.92
N ALA A 27 1.99 -6.39 -13.24
CA ALA A 27 2.04 -6.95 -11.89
C ALA A 27 1.26 -6.08 -10.89
N LYS A 28 1.44 -4.74 -10.95
CA LYS A 28 0.68 -3.80 -10.11
C LYS A 28 -0.81 -3.89 -10.35
N LYS A 29 -1.24 -4.00 -11.60
CA LYS A 29 -2.66 -4.16 -11.94
C LYS A 29 -3.24 -5.47 -11.41
N ARG A 30 -2.51 -6.60 -11.51
CA ARG A 30 -2.97 -7.87 -10.94
C ARG A 30 -3.15 -7.78 -9.43
N VAL A 31 -2.12 -7.28 -8.73
CA VAL A 31 -2.15 -7.10 -7.27
C VAL A 31 -3.26 -6.14 -6.85
N ALA A 32 -3.42 -5.01 -7.55
CA ALA A 32 -4.46 -4.02 -7.27
C ALA A 32 -5.86 -4.58 -7.52
N ARG A 33 -6.09 -5.30 -8.61
CA ARG A 33 -7.37 -5.97 -8.91
C ARG A 33 -7.74 -6.94 -7.78
N LYS A 34 -6.79 -7.74 -7.31
CA LYS A 34 -7.02 -8.66 -6.19
C LYS A 34 -7.35 -7.92 -4.90
N GLY A 35 -6.68 -6.81 -4.64
CA GLY A 35 -6.99 -5.94 -3.51
C GLY A 35 -8.40 -5.35 -3.59
N ALA A 36 -8.83 -4.89 -4.77
CA ALA A 36 -10.17 -4.33 -4.95
C ALA A 36 -11.30 -5.32 -4.62
N GLN A 37 -11.08 -6.62 -4.81
CA GLN A 37 -12.05 -7.68 -4.46
C GLN A 37 -12.29 -7.84 -2.96
N LEU A 38 -11.43 -7.28 -2.11
CA LEU A 38 -11.62 -7.31 -0.65
C LEU A 38 -12.57 -6.22 -0.15
N ILE A 39 -12.91 -5.26 -0.98
CA ILE A 39 -13.72 -4.09 -0.61
C ILE A 39 -15.20 -4.39 -0.79
N SER A 40 -15.99 -4.06 0.22
CA SER A 40 -17.46 -4.19 0.22
C SER A 40 -18.13 -2.83 0.42
N SER A 41 -19.30 -2.64 -0.18
CA SER A 41 -20.09 -1.41 0.02
C SER A 41 -20.41 -1.17 1.50
N GLY A 42 -20.37 0.08 1.90
CA GLY A 42 -20.60 0.52 3.28
C GLY A 42 -19.33 0.68 4.12
N GLN A 43 -18.17 0.24 3.62
CA GLN A 43 -16.90 0.35 4.33
C GLN A 43 -16.29 1.75 4.27
N LEU A 44 -15.51 2.08 5.30
CA LEU A 44 -14.51 3.14 5.28
C LEU A 44 -13.14 2.53 4.97
N VAL A 45 -12.54 2.93 3.85
CA VAL A 45 -11.31 2.35 3.32
C VAL A 45 -10.22 3.41 3.24
N ILE A 46 -9.10 3.18 3.92
CA ILE A 46 -7.91 4.02 3.77
C ILE A 46 -7.10 3.52 2.58
N ILE A 47 -6.73 4.41 1.67
CA ILE A 47 -5.84 4.10 0.54
C ILE A 47 -4.60 4.98 0.61
N ASP A 48 -3.46 4.36 0.82
CA ASP A 48 -2.14 5.00 0.85
C ASP A 48 -1.70 5.49 -0.53
N GLY A 49 -0.84 6.48 -0.56
CA GLY A 49 -0.19 6.92 -1.80
C GLY A 49 0.82 5.89 -2.32
N GLY A 50 0.88 5.75 -3.61
CA GLY A 50 1.82 4.84 -4.27
C GLY A 50 1.31 4.37 -5.62
N THR A 51 2.22 3.92 -6.49
CA THR A 51 1.85 3.53 -7.84
C THR A 51 1.04 2.23 -7.92
N THR A 52 1.21 1.31 -6.96
CA THR A 52 0.41 0.08 -6.88
C THR A 52 -0.98 0.37 -6.29
N THR A 53 -1.05 1.19 -5.24
CA THR A 53 -2.32 1.60 -4.61
C THR A 53 -3.14 2.51 -5.52
N SER A 54 -2.50 3.29 -6.39
CA SER A 54 -3.20 4.08 -7.40
C SER A 54 -3.89 3.22 -8.46
N GLU A 55 -3.36 2.04 -8.77
CA GLU A 55 -4.05 1.10 -9.66
C GLU A 55 -5.32 0.51 -9.05
N LEU A 56 -5.42 0.44 -7.71
CA LEU A 56 -6.57 -0.12 -7.00
C LEU A 56 -7.88 0.54 -7.43
N ILE A 57 -7.90 1.89 -7.50
CA ILE A 57 -9.11 2.66 -7.80
C ILE A 57 -9.63 2.44 -9.22
N THR A 58 -8.78 1.97 -10.14
CA THR A 58 -9.20 1.68 -11.53
C THR A 58 -10.08 0.44 -11.65
N PHE A 59 -10.13 -0.39 -10.60
CA PHE A 59 -10.93 -1.61 -10.53
C PHE A 59 -12.22 -1.44 -9.71
N PHE A 60 -12.54 -0.23 -9.27
CA PHE A 60 -13.78 0.01 -8.52
C PHE A 60 -14.99 0.04 -9.45
N PRO A 61 -16.01 -0.79 -9.21
CA PRO A 61 -17.21 -0.76 -9.99
C PRO A 61 -18.02 0.52 -9.70
N PRO A 62 -18.76 1.06 -10.68
CA PRO A 62 -19.43 2.36 -10.57
C PRO A 62 -20.54 2.40 -9.50
N ASP A 63 -21.02 1.27 -9.05
CA ASP A 63 -22.03 1.13 -7.99
C ASP A 63 -21.43 0.90 -6.59
N LEU A 64 -20.11 0.82 -6.46
CA LEU A 64 -19.43 0.66 -5.17
C LEU A 64 -19.66 1.90 -4.30
N ARG A 65 -20.26 1.71 -3.13
CA ARG A 65 -20.58 2.77 -2.17
C ARG A 65 -19.69 2.66 -0.94
N ILE A 66 -18.61 3.41 -0.91
CA ILE A 66 -17.64 3.45 0.21
C ILE A 66 -17.24 4.89 0.51
N THR A 67 -16.65 5.10 1.69
CA THR A 67 -15.88 6.30 1.98
C THR A 67 -14.40 5.98 1.88
N VAL A 68 -13.68 6.67 0.99
CA VAL A 68 -12.22 6.56 0.86
C VAL A 68 -11.55 7.67 1.63
N VAL A 69 -10.65 7.31 2.52
CA VAL A 69 -9.72 8.24 3.17
C VAL A 69 -8.35 8.09 2.54
N THR A 70 -7.74 9.17 2.14
CA THR A 70 -6.39 9.15 1.56
C THR A 70 -5.62 10.41 1.90
N HIS A 71 -4.30 10.30 2.00
CA HIS A 71 -3.40 11.44 2.07
C HIS A 71 -2.73 11.73 0.71
N SER A 72 -3.16 11.04 -0.34
CA SER A 72 -2.64 11.20 -1.69
C SER A 72 -3.57 12.04 -2.56
N PRO A 73 -3.15 13.24 -2.98
CA PRO A 73 -3.88 14.03 -3.98
C PRO A 73 -4.15 13.27 -5.28
N SER A 74 -3.23 12.40 -5.70
CA SER A 74 -3.38 11.62 -6.94
C SER A 74 -4.55 10.62 -6.85
N ILE A 75 -4.72 9.95 -5.69
CA ILE A 75 -5.84 9.04 -5.47
C ILE A 75 -7.15 9.81 -5.37
N ALA A 76 -7.17 10.93 -4.62
CA ALA A 76 -8.35 11.77 -4.51
C ALA A 76 -8.83 12.28 -5.89
N LEU A 77 -7.92 12.76 -6.72
CA LEU A 77 -8.23 13.20 -8.08
C LEU A 77 -8.71 12.04 -8.97
N GLY A 78 -8.14 10.85 -8.83
CA GLY A 78 -8.57 9.67 -9.58
C GLY A 78 -9.98 9.18 -9.23
N LEU A 79 -10.53 9.62 -8.10
CA LEU A 79 -11.88 9.27 -7.63
C LEU A 79 -12.92 10.41 -7.81
N VAL A 80 -12.50 11.58 -8.28
CA VAL A 80 -13.38 12.77 -8.41
C VAL A 80 -14.65 12.48 -9.21
N ASP A 81 -14.52 11.73 -10.28
CA ASP A 81 -15.63 11.41 -11.18
C ASP A 81 -16.38 10.13 -10.79
N HIS A 82 -15.99 9.45 -9.70
CA HIS A 82 -16.68 8.22 -9.29
C HIS A 82 -18.06 8.55 -8.66
N PRO A 83 -19.18 7.99 -9.20
CA PRO A 83 -20.51 8.50 -8.87
C PRO A 83 -20.98 8.16 -7.44
N ALA A 84 -20.36 7.21 -6.75
CA ALA A 84 -20.89 6.66 -5.50
C ALA A 84 -19.85 6.61 -4.36
N ILE A 85 -18.63 7.08 -4.58
CA ILE A 85 -17.56 7.11 -3.56
C ILE A 85 -17.44 8.50 -2.97
N GLU A 86 -17.50 8.58 -1.64
CA GLU A 86 -17.11 9.77 -0.89
C GLU A 86 -15.60 9.75 -0.65
N VAL A 87 -14.93 10.90 -0.81
CA VAL A 87 -13.48 11.01 -0.62
C VAL A 87 -13.15 12.01 0.48
N ILE A 88 -12.42 11.57 1.49
CA ILE A 88 -11.84 12.40 2.54
C ILE A 88 -10.34 12.51 2.27
N LEU A 89 -9.89 13.71 1.90
CA LEU A 89 -8.48 14.00 1.67
C LEU A 89 -7.83 14.54 2.93
N ILE A 90 -6.90 13.79 3.50
CA ILE A 90 -6.06 14.22 4.62
C ILE A 90 -5.03 15.22 4.12
N GLY A 91 -5.08 16.43 4.65
CA GLY A 91 -4.15 17.50 4.33
C GLY A 91 -2.82 17.40 5.07
N GLY A 92 -1.89 18.30 4.76
CA GLY A 92 -0.58 18.36 5.39
C GLY A 92 0.49 18.96 4.46
N ARG A 93 1.75 18.80 4.81
CA ARG A 93 2.88 19.19 3.94
C ARG A 93 3.01 18.17 2.80
N LEU A 94 3.02 18.65 1.56
CA LEU A 94 3.18 17.77 0.40
C LEU A 94 4.62 17.23 0.29
N TYR A 95 4.78 15.92 0.40
CA TYR A 95 6.00 15.20 0.03
C TYR A 95 5.95 14.89 -1.47
N LYS A 96 6.69 15.71 -2.25
CA LYS A 96 6.59 15.72 -3.72
C LYS A 96 7.03 14.42 -4.37
N HIS A 97 7.98 13.71 -3.76
CA HIS A 97 8.53 12.45 -4.31
C HIS A 97 7.46 11.37 -4.49
N SER A 98 6.56 11.25 -3.53
CA SER A 98 5.46 10.27 -3.54
C SER A 98 4.08 10.90 -3.78
N ILE A 99 4.00 12.23 -3.86
CA ILE A 99 2.75 13.01 -4.01
C ILE A 99 1.76 12.66 -2.90
N VAL A 100 2.20 12.81 -1.64
CA VAL A 100 1.41 12.52 -0.45
C VAL A 100 1.56 13.62 0.60
N ALA A 101 0.51 13.81 1.41
CA ALA A 101 0.56 14.69 2.56
C ALA A 101 1.23 13.98 3.75
N VAL A 102 2.13 14.68 4.44
CA VAL A 102 2.89 14.19 5.60
C VAL A 102 2.97 15.27 6.69
N GLY A 103 3.54 14.92 7.83
CA GLY A 103 3.78 15.82 8.95
C GLY A 103 2.65 15.81 9.99
N ALA A 104 2.79 16.66 11.00
CA ALA A 104 1.92 16.68 12.19
C ALA A 104 0.43 16.88 11.86
N ALA A 105 0.11 17.81 10.93
CA ALA A 105 -1.27 18.06 10.52
C ALA A 105 -1.93 16.83 9.86
N ALA A 106 -1.16 16.03 9.08
CA ALA A 106 -1.67 14.80 8.52
C ALA A 106 -1.91 13.74 9.60
N ILE A 107 -1.02 13.62 10.58
CA ILE A 107 -1.19 12.72 11.74
C ILE A 107 -2.44 13.08 12.52
N GLU A 108 -2.64 14.38 12.86
CA GLU A 108 -3.82 14.86 13.57
C GLU A 108 -5.11 14.54 12.81
N GLY A 109 -5.12 14.71 11.47
CA GLY A 109 -6.25 14.36 10.63
C GLY A 109 -6.61 12.86 10.64
N ILE A 110 -5.65 12.00 10.98
CA ILE A 110 -5.84 10.53 11.04
C ILE A 110 -6.39 10.09 12.41
N GLU A 111 -6.13 10.82 13.48
CA GLU A 111 -6.39 10.36 14.86
C GLU A 111 -7.85 9.99 15.16
N ASN A 112 -8.81 10.62 14.48
CA ASN A 112 -10.24 10.41 14.70
C ASN A 112 -10.91 9.50 13.67
N ILE A 113 -10.13 8.71 12.94
CA ILE A 113 -10.61 7.78 11.93
C ILE A 113 -10.64 6.37 12.52
N HIS A 114 -11.69 5.62 12.19
CA HIS A 114 -11.76 4.17 12.36
C HIS A 114 -12.16 3.57 11.02
N ALA A 115 -11.22 2.89 10.38
CA ALA A 115 -11.40 2.29 9.08
C ALA A 115 -11.58 0.77 9.16
N ASP A 116 -12.29 0.22 8.19
CA ASP A 116 -12.40 -1.23 8.02
C ASP A 116 -11.13 -1.81 7.41
N LEU A 117 -10.64 -1.16 6.34
CA LEU A 117 -9.47 -1.60 5.58
C LEU A 117 -8.47 -0.46 5.39
N PHE A 118 -7.20 -0.80 5.42
CA PHE A 118 -6.11 0.06 4.99
C PHE A 118 -5.25 -0.63 3.93
N PHE A 119 -5.23 -0.08 2.72
CA PHE A 119 -4.32 -0.53 1.67
C PHE A 119 -3.01 0.24 1.74
N MET A 120 -1.97 -0.43 2.18
CA MET A 120 -0.64 0.15 2.39
C MET A 120 0.27 -0.10 1.19
N GLY A 121 0.89 0.96 0.69
CA GLY A 121 2.04 0.89 -0.21
C GLY A 121 3.34 0.78 0.58
N VAL A 122 4.30 0.03 0.06
CA VAL A 122 5.65 -0.10 0.64
C VAL A 122 6.71 0.06 -0.43
N THR A 123 7.95 0.36 -0.04
CA THR A 123 9.09 0.37 -0.94
C THR A 123 9.84 -0.96 -0.89
N GLY A 124 9.85 -1.63 0.25
CA GLY A 124 10.45 -2.95 0.41
C GLY A 124 9.74 -3.78 1.47
N ILE A 125 9.77 -5.11 1.29
CA ILE A 125 9.30 -6.12 2.25
C ILE A 125 10.36 -7.18 2.40
N HIS A 126 10.82 -7.38 3.62
CA HIS A 126 11.78 -8.43 3.95
C HIS A 126 11.33 -9.15 5.23
N PRO A 127 11.36 -10.50 5.29
CA PRO A 127 10.90 -11.23 6.46
C PRO A 127 11.53 -10.76 7.78
N ASP A 128 12.82 -10.42 7.78
CA ASP A 128 13.53 -10.01 8.99
C ASP A 128 13.64 -8.48 9.15
N ALA A 129 13.73 -7.72 8.05
CA ALA A 129 13.82 -6.26 8.09
C ALA A 129 12.45 -5.58 8.19
N GLY A 130 11.37 -6.32 7.96
CA GLY A 130 10.01 -5.81 8.03
C GLY A 130 9.54 -5.08 6.77
N LEU A 131 8.52 -4.25 6.95
CA LEU A 131 7.93 -3.36 5.96
C LEU A 131 8.66 -2.03 6.00
N THR A 132 9.10 -1.53 4.85
CA THR A 132 9.98 -0.34 4.78
C THR A 132 9.55 0.66 3.71
N THR A 133 9.95 1.92 3.90
CA THR A 133 9.77 3.01 2.95
C THR A 133 11.02 3.90 2.89
N GLY A 134 11.09 4.78 1.88
CA GLY A 134 12.24 5.65 1.65
C GLY A 134 12.24 6.94 2.48
N ASP A 135 11.16 7.26 3.18
CA ASP A 135 11.01 8.52 3.92
C ASP A 135 10.47 8.29 5.35
N PHE A 136 11.02 9.05 6.31
CA PHE A 136 10.67 8.90 7.73
C PHE A 136 9.22 9.33 8.03
N GLU A 137 8.77 10.44 7.45
CA GLU A 137 7.41 10.94 7.68
C GLU A 137 6.36 10.04 7.01
N GLU A 138 6.68 9.48 5.82
CA GLU A 138 5.82 8.44 5.22
C GLU A 138 5.70 7.22 6.15
N ALA A 139 6.80 6.78 6.78
CA ALA A 139 6.74 5.68 7.74
C ALA A 139 5.84 6.02 8.93
N CYS A 140 5.89 7.26 9.44
CA CYS A 140 5.02 7.72 10.53
C CYS A 140 3.53 7.71 10.12
N ILE A 141 3.20 8.22 8.94
CA ILE A 141 1.82 8.23 8.40
C ILE A 141 1.30 6.80 8.23
N LYS A 142 2.09 5.89 7.66
CA LYS A 142 1.68 4.49 7.44
C LYS A 142 1.39 3.78 8.77
N ARG A 143 2.20 4.01 9.80
CA ARG A 143 1.93 3.51 11.15
C ARG A 143 0.64 4.09 11.74
N ALA A 144 0.43 5.40 11.57
CA ALA A 144 -0.78 6.07 12.06
C ALA A 144 -2.04 5.48 11.40
N PHE A 145 -2.05 5.32 10.08
CA PHE A 145 -3.14 4.69 9.35
C PHE A 145 -3.37 3.23 9.78
N SER A 146 -2.29 2.43 9.89
CA SER A 146 -2.40 1.04 10.32
C SER A 146 -3.00 0.91 11.72
N GLY A 147 -2.68 1.83 12.63
CA GLY A 147 -3.27 1.88 13.97
C GLY A 147 -4.74 2.33 14.01
N ARG A 148 -5.30 2.74 12.88
CA ARG A 148 -6.69 3.21 12.74
C ARG A 148 -7.56 2.32 11.85
N ALA A 149 -7.01 1.26 11.32
CA ALA A 149 -7.74 0.29 10.50
C ALA A 149 -7.92 -1.05 11.23
N ALA A 150 -9.05 -1.69 11.02
CA ALA A 150 -9.30 -3.03 11.55
C ALA A 150 -8.40 -4.06 10.86
N GLU A 151 -8.18 -3.90 9.56
CA GLU A 151 -7.27 -4.73 8.78
C GLU A 151 -6.35 -3.88 7.90
N THR A 152 -5.06 -4.25 7.87
CA THR A 152 -4.07 -3.66 6.97
C THR A 152 -3.67 -4.67 5.90
N VAL A 153 -3.82 -4.26 4.64
CA VAL A 153 -3.49 -5.03 3.44
C VAL A 153 -2.34 -4.35 2.71
N VAL A 154 -1.23 -5.05 2.53
CA VAL A 154 -0.09 -4.54 1.76
C VAL A 154 -0.20 -4.99 0.31
N LEU A 155 -0.07 -4.05 -0.63
CA LEU A 155 0.00 -4.33 -2.06
C LEU A 155 1.46 -4.27 -2.54
N ALA A 156 2.02 -5.41 -2.94
CA ALA A 156 3.42 -5.52 -3.30
C ALA A 156 3.66 -6.11 -4.69
N SER A 157 4.24 -5.30 -5.57
CA SER A 157 4.79 -5.75 -6.85
C SER A 157 6.17 -6.41 -6.66
N PRO A 158 6.63 -7.24 -7.61
CA PRO A 158 7.80 -8.11 -7.43
C PRO A 158 9.09 -7.43 -6.99
N GLU A 159 9.34 -6.20 -7.45
CA GLU A 159 10.56 -5.44 -7.13
C GLU A 159 10.70 -5.04 -5.66
N LYS A 160 9.65 -5.25 -4.88
CA LYS A 160 9.61 -4.92 -3.44
C LYS A 160 9.91 -6.12 -2.55
N ILE A 161 9.89 -7.31 -3.11
CA ILE A 161 10.06 -8.57 -2.38
C ILE A 161 11.53 -8.81 -2.07
N ASN A 162 11.84 -9.26 -0.83
CA ASN A 162 13.20 -9.45 -0.32
C ASN A 162 14.07 -8.19 -0.33
N THR A 163 13.47 -7.00 -0.30
CA THR A 163 14.18 -5.72 -0.26
C THR A 163 13.85 -4.93 1.00
N ALA A 164 14.72 -4.00 1.36
CA ALA A 164 14.52 -3.08 2.46
C ALA A 164 14.97 -1.65 2.08
N SER A 165 14.24 -0.67 2.57
CA SER A 165 14.57 0.76 2.48
C SER A 165 14.98 1.32 3.83
N SER A 166 15.32 2.61 3.86
CA SER A 166 15.96 3.26 5.02
C SER A 166 15.09 3.32 6.27
N PHE A 167 13.75 3.39 6.14
CA PHE A 167 12.85 3.61 7.27
C PHE A 167 11.87 2.47 7.44
N VAL A 168 11.87 1.89 8.64
CA VAL A 168 10.98 0.79 9.00
C VAL A 168 9.58 1.33 9.31
N ILE A 169 8.57 0.76 8.67
CA ILE A 169 7.16 0.98 9.00
C ILE A 169 6.77 0.11 10.19
N GLY A 170 7.09 -1.18 10.11
CA GLY A 170 6.81 -2.16 11.15
C GLY A 170 7.39 -3.53 10.80
N ASP A 171 7.28 -4.48 11.73
CA ASP A 171 7.52 -5.90 11.44
C ASP A 171 6.49 -6.41 10.42
N VAL A 172 6.83 -7.46 9.69
CA VAL A 172 5.88 -8.06 8.74
C VAL A 172 4.59 -8.51 9.44
N SER A 173 4.68 -9.00 10.68
CA SER A 173 3.54 -9.42 11.49
C SER A 173 2.60 -8.27 11.93
N SER A 174 2.97 -7.01 11.66
CA SER A 174 2.12 -5.86 11.97
C SER A 174 0.95 -5.65 10.99
N VAL A 175 0.86 -6.46 9.94
CA VAL A 175 -0.21 -6.40 8.95
C VAL A 175 -0.94 -7.72 8.82
N ASN A 176 -2.18 -7.70 8.33
CA ASN A 176 -3.02 -8.89 8.25
C ASN A 176 -2.78 -9.67 6.96
N THR A 177 -2.67 -8.97 5.85
CA THR A 177 -2.59 -9.59 4.51
C THR A 177 -1.54 -8.89 3.65
N ILE A 178 -0.80 -9.67 2.88
CA ILE A 178 0.08 -9.15 1.83
C ILE A 178 -0.35 -9.79 0.51
N ILE A 179 -0.69 -8.96 -0.47
CA ILE A 179 -1.03 -9.41 -1.82
C ILE A 179 0.21 -9.26 -2.70
N VAL A 180 0.62 -10.35 -3.30
CA VAL A 180 1.78 -10.44 -4.19
C VAL A 180 1.40 -11.11 -5.50
N GLU A 181 2.23 -10.99 -6.50
CA GLU A 181 2.04 -11.65 -7.79
C GLU A 181 2.21 -13.18 -7.69
N ASP A 182 1.43 -13.91 -8.47
CA ASP A 182 1.65 -15.34 -8.73
C ASP A 182 3.04 -15.54 -9.33
N GLY A 183 3.83 -16.46 -8.78
CA GLY A 183 5.25 -16.62 -9.13
C GLY A 183 6.22 -15.98 -8.13
N THR A 184 5.73 -15.33 -7.09
CA THR A 184 6.58 -14.92 -5.95
C THR A 184 7.24 -16.14 -5.31
N ASP A 185 8.49 -15.98 -4.88
CA ASP A 185 9.32 -17.05 -4.30
C ASP A 185 8.61 -17.74 -3.13
N LYS A 186 8.52 -19.06 -3.21
CA LYS A 186 7.82 -19.90 -2.21
C LYS A 186 8.50 -19.88 -0.85
N GLU A 187 9.82 -19.72 -0.77
CA GLU A 187 10.54 -19.63 0.49
C GLU A 187 10.20 -18.31 1.20
N TRP A 188 10.12 -17.23 0.43
CA TRP A 188 9.68 -15.95 0.96
C TRP A 188 8.22 -16.01 1.46
N ILE A 189 7.32 -16.58 0.67
CA ILE A 189 5.90 -16.76 1.06
C ILE A 189 5.81 -17.53 2.38
N ARG A 190 6.56 -18.63 2.50
CA ARG A 190 6.60 -19.44 3.71
C ARG A 190 7.10 -18.64 4.91
N ALA A 191 8.23 -17.94 4.77
CA ALA A 191 8.84 -17.15 5.83
C ALA A 191 7.90 -16.04 6.35
N VAL A 192 7.13 -15.40 5.46
CA VAL A 192 6.13 -14.39 5.82
C VAL A 192 4.92 -15.04 6.50
N SER A 193 4.42 -16.16 5.96
CA SER A 193 3.26 -16.87 6.51
C SER A 193 3.54 -17.45 7.90
N GLU A 194 4.76 -17.89 8.18
CA GLU A 194 5.20 -18.36 9.51
C GLU A 194 5.15 -17.24 10.57
N LYS A 195 5.15 -15.98 10.16
CA LYS A 195 4.93 -14.82 11.04
C LYS A 195 3.45 -14.48 11.28
N GLY A 196 2.53 -15.30 10.80
CA GLY A 196 1.09 -15.14 11.00
C GLY A 196 0.39 -14.22 9.99
N VAL A 197 1.06 -13.86 8.90
CA VAL A 197 0.51 -12.98 7.85
C VAL A 197 -0.11 -13.83 6.75
N SER A 198 -1.31 -13.45 6.29
CA SER A 198 -1.95 -14.04 5.12
C SER A 198 -1.25 -13.58 3.84
N VAL A 199 -0.70 -14.48 3.04
CA VAL A 199 -0.15 -14.15 1.72
C VAL A 199 -1.13 -14.58 0.64
N VAL A 200 -1.63 -13.62 -0.13
CA VAL A 200 -2.60 -13.83 -1.21
C VAL A 200 -1.90 -13.64 -2.55
N LEU A 201 -2.06 -14.63 -3.43
CA LEU A 201 -1.49 -14.59 -4.77
C LEU A 201 -2.47 -13.96 -5.76
N ALA A 202 -1.99 -12.98 -6.54
CA ALA A 202 -2.71 -12.36 -7.62
C ALA A 202 -2.28 -12.97 -8.95
N SER A 203 -3.24 -13.48 -9.73
CA SER A 203 -3.00 -14.13 -11.01
C SER A 203 -3.83 -13.54 -12.15
N ASP A 204 -3.47 -13.84 -13.39
CA ASP A 204 -4.28 -13.46 -14.57
C ASP A 204 -5.67 -14.12 -14.57
N ARG A 205 -5.87 -15.21 -13.81
CA ARG A 205 -7.14 -15.92 -13.69
C ARG A 205 -8.18 -15.18 -12.85
N ASP A 206 -7.78 -14.16 -12.10
CA ASP A 206 -8.68 -13.29 -11.33
C ASP A 206 -9.45 -12.29 -12.25
N SER A 207 -9.45 -12.53 -13.56
CA SER A 207 -10.00 -11.66 -14.62
C SER A 207 -11.45 -11.97 -15.01
N LEU A 208 -12.23 -12.63 -14.15
CA LEU A 208 -13.66 -12.94 -14.43
C LEU A 208 -14.56 -12.27 -13.40
#